data_69ce673b29d9bc28d08e5c098bc99501
#
_entry.id   69ce673b29d9bc28d08e5c098bc99501
#
_cell.length_a   1.000
_cell.length_b   1.000
_cell.length_c   1.000
_cell.angle_alpha   90.00
_cell.angle_beta   90.00
_cell.angle_gamma   90.00
#
_symmetry.space_group_name_H-M   'P 1'
#
loop_
_entity.id
_entity.type
_entity.pdbx_description
1 polymer ?
#
loop_
_entity_poly.entity_id
_entity_poly.type
_entity_poly.pdbx_seq_one_letter_code
_entity_poly.pdbx_strand_id
1 'polypeptide(L)'
;MGRAKLPDATGLELIAQELRDADAESVLDTVFFRERAALLVAPAAVPATLELLREKGYGFLASVHGVDYFPEEPRFGVHYELLDMHEVDRISVRTRVPVDDPHVPSVTPEWPTADHQEREVFDMFGVIFDGHPDLRRILMP
;
A
#
# COMPACT_ATOMS: atom_id res chain seq x y z
N MET A 1 19.02 12.76 20.49
CA MET A 1 18.91 12.97 19.05
C MET A 1 17.77 12.17 18.48
N GLY A 2 16.89 12.82 17.82
CA GLY A 2 15.78 12.13 17.18
C GLY A 2 16.23 11.35 15.93
N ARG A 3 15.44 10.41 15.48
CA ARG A 3 15.73 9.76 14.23
C ARG A 3 15.57 10.76 13.09
N ALA A 4 16.26 10.48 11.99
CA ALA A 4 16.10 11.31 10.80
C ALA A 4 14.64 11.28 10.38
N LYS A 5 14.13 12.44 9.98
CA LYS A 5 12.74 12.50 9.52
C LYS A 5 12.60 11.69 8.26
N LEU A 6 11.75 10.69 8.32
CA LEU A 6 11.41 9.83 7.18
C LEU A 6 9.95 9.99 6.87
N PRO A 7 9.60 9.89 5.63
CA PRO A 7 10.54 9.70 4.56
C PRO A 7 10.90 11.03 3.90
N ASP A 8 12.19 11.33 3.81
CA ASP A 8 12.65 12.29 2.82
C ASP A 8 13.11 11.48 1.59
N ALA A 9 13.67 12.16 0.60
CA ALA A 9 14.05 11.48 -0.62
C ALA A 9 15.10 10.38 -0.36
N THR A 10 16.07 10.64 0.51
CA THR A 10 17.10 9.66 0.84
C THR A 10 16.52 8.51 1.66
N GLY A 11 15.71 8.83 2.68
CA GLY A 11 15.09 7.81 3.52
C GLY A 11 14.20 6.88 2.71
N LEU A 12 13.46 7.43 1.74
CA LEU A 12 12.62 6.63 0.86
C LEU A 12 13.44 5.63 0.06
N GLU A 13 14.58 6.06 -0.49
CA GLU A 13 15.44 5.15 -1.27
C GLU A 13 16.06 4.07 -0.39
N LEU A 14 16.37 4.38 0.86
CA LEU A 14 16.89 3.39 1.79
C LEU A 14 15.84 2.33 2.11
N ILE A 15 14.59 2.74 2.31
CA ILE A 15 13.49 1.79 2.53
C ILE A 15 13.32 0.92 1.30
N ALA A 16 13.33 1.53 0.10
CA ALA A 16 13.19 0.77 -1.14
C ALA A 16 14.31 -0.24 -1.31
N GLN A 17 15.53 0.14 -0.97
CA GLN A 17 16.67 -0.78 -1.07
C GLN A 17 16.54 -1.95 -0.11
N GLU A 18 16.10 -1.68 1.11
CA GLU A 18 15.90 -2.75 2.08
C GLU A 18 14.85 -3.77 1.59
N LEU A 19 13.77 -3.28 1.00
CA LEU A 19 12.74 -4.15 0.43
C LEU A 19 13.29 -4.96 -0.75
N ARG A 20 14.07 -4.32 -1.62
CA ARG A 20 14.66 -4.99 -2.78
C ARG A 20 15.71 -6.01 -2.37
N ASP A 21 16.40 -5.79 -1.26
CA ASP A 21 17.37 -6.77 -0.75
C ASP A 21 16.67 -8.05 -0.33
N ALA A 22 15.46 -7.96 0.20
CA ALA A 22 14.67 -9.14 0.58
C ALA A 22 13.98 -9.76 -0.62
N ASP A 23 13.54 -8.95 -1.59
CA ASP A 23 12.86 -9.42 -2.81
C ASP A 23 13.14 -8.40 -3.92
N ALA A 24 13.97 -8.78 -4.87
CA ALA A 24 14.43 -7.88 -5.93
C ALA A 24 13.29 -7.31 -6.78
N GLU A 25 12.14 -7.98 -6.82
CA GLU A 25 11.00 -7.55 -7.63
C GLU A 25 9.94 -6.80 -6.82
N SER A 26 10.22 -6.52 -5.54
CA SER A 26 9.22 -5.93 -4.66
C SER A 26 8.87 -4.50 -5.02
N VAL A 27 9.88 -3.65 -5.19
CA VAL A 27 9.67 -2.22 -5.41
C VAL A 27 9.89 -1.90 -6.88
N LEU A 28 8.85 -1.41 -7.52
CA LEU A 28 8.88 -1.06 -8.94
C LEU A 28 9.35 0.37 -9.15
N ASP A 29 9.01 1.28 -8.24
CA ASP A 29 9.41 2.67 -8.36
C ASP A 29 9.25 3.36 -7.01
N THR A 30 9.88 4.54 -6.91
CA THR A 30 9.72 5.42 -5.76
C THR A 30 9.34 6.79 -6.27
N VAL A 31 8.48 7.49 -5.52
CA VAL A 31 8.06 8.84 -5.88
C VAL A 31 8.20 9.72 -4.64
N PHE A 32 8.94 10.82 -4.80
CA PHE A 32 9.01 11.83 -3.75
C PHE A 32 8.68 13.17 -4.38
N PHE A 33 7.53 13.72 -4.02
CA PHE A 33 7.05 14.94 -4.63
C PHE A 33 6.33 15.78 -3.57
N ARG A 34 6.77 17.03 -3.44
CA ARG A 34 6.20 17.98 -2.47
C ARG A 34 6.19 17.38 -1.06
N GLU A 35 7.33 16.81 -0.67
CA GLU A 35 7.56 16.21 0.64
C GLU A 35 6.65 15.01 0.92
N ARG A 36 6.08 14.41 -0.12
CA ARG A 36 5.29 13.20 0.01
C ARG A 36 6.01 12.04 -0.64
N ALA A 37 6.16 10.97 0.12
CA ALA A 37 6.85 9.78 -0.34
C ALA A 37 5.84 8.69 -0.70
N ALA A 38 6.11 7.98 -1.78
CA ALA A 38 5.31 6.85 -2.19
C ALA A 38 6.22 5.75 -2.71
N LEU A 39 5.87 4.51 -2.36
CA LEU A 39 6.49 3.32 -2.91
C LEU A 39 5.49 2.67 -3.85
N LEU A 40 5.90 2.43 -5.08
CA LEU A 40 5.13 1.63 -6.02
C LEU A 40 5.67 0.22 -5.96
N VAL A 41 4.85 -0.73 -5.51
CA VAL A 41 5.30 -2.10 -5.26
C VAL A 41 4.50 -3.09 -6.07
N ALA A 42 5.07 -4.27 -6.30
CA ALA A 42 4.35 -5.37 -6.91
C ALA A 42 3.22 -5.81 -5.97
N PRO A 43 2.06 -6.25 -6.50
CA PRO A 43 0.94 -6.64 -5.65
C PRO A 43 1.31 -7.65 -4.57
N ALA A 44 2.11 -8.66 -4.92
CA ALA A 44 2.51 -9.68 -3.96
C ALA A 44 3.40 -9.15 -2.84
N ALA A 45 4.02 -7.99 -3.03
CA ALA A 45 4.93 -7.41 -2.05
C ALA A 45 4.21 -6.51 -1.03
N VAL A 46 2.91 -6.25 -1.20
CA VAL A 46 2.19 -5.33 -0.32
C VAL A 46 2.28 -5.72 1.15
N PRO A 47 1.97 -6.97 1.55
CA PRO A 47 2.02 -7.30 2.98
C PRO A 47 3.40 -7.12 3.60
N ALA A 48 4.46 -7.54 2.93
CA ALA A 48 5.82 -7.40 3.45
C ALA A 48 6.23 -5.93 3.53
N THR A 49 5.81 -5.13 2.57
CA THR A 49 6.09 -3.69 2.58
C THR A 49 5.45 -3.02 3.78
N LEU A 50 4.17 -3.30 4.03
CA LEU A 50 3.49 -2.71 5.18
C LEU A 50 4.12 -3.16 6.50
N GLU A 51 4.55 -4.42 6.58
CA GLU A 51 5.18 -4.91 7.79
C GLU A 51 6.50 -4.21 8.07
N LEU A 52 7.33 -4.02 7.04
CA LEU A 52 8.58 -3.28 7.20
C LEU A 52 8.31 -1.85 7.66
N LEU A 53 7.32 -1.20 7.08
CA LEU A 53 6.99 0.17 7.45
C LEU A 53 6.48 0.23 8.89
N ARG A 54 5.72 -0.78 9.34
CA ARG A 54 5.32 -0.84 10.75
C ARG A 54 6.55 -0.88 11.66
N GLU A 55 7.53 -1.70 11.30
CA GLU A 55 8.77 -1.79 12.08
C GLU A 55 9.52 -0.46 12.13
N LYS A 56 9.37 0.36 11.12
CA LYS A 56 10.02 1.67 11.04
C LYS A 56 9.20 2.78 11.69
N GLY A 57 8.07 2.46 12.30
CA GLY A 57 7.26 3.43 13.03
C GLY A 57 5.95 3.81 12.38
N TYR A 58 5.70 3.39 11.15
CA TYR A 58 4.45 3.69 10.44
C TYR A 58 3.38 2.67 10.85
N GLY A 59 2.92 2.79 12.08
CA GLY A 59 2.05 1.79 12.69
C GLY A 59 0.56 2.02 12.50
N PHE A 60 0.17 3.10 11.86
CA PHE A 60 -1.24 3.42 11.66
C PHE A 60 -1.58 3.40 10.18
N LEU A 61 -2.42 2.46 9.77
CA LEU A 61 -2.93 2.40 8.40
C LEU A 61 -4.17 3.28 8.33
N ALA A 62 -3.99 4.48 7.78
CA ALA A 62 -5.03 5.49 7.78
C ALA A 62 -6.09 5.23 6.73
N SER A 63 -5.69 4.70 5.57
CA SER A 63 -6.68 4.39 4.53
C SER A 63 -6.16 3.35 3.56
N VAL A 64 -7.10 2.62 2.99
CA VAL A 64 -6.90 1.78 1.81
C VAL A 64 -7.97 2.22 0.82
N HIS A 65 -7.55 2.65 -0.36
CA HIS A 65 -8.53 3.11 -1.35
C HIS A 65 -8.09 2.75 -2.76
N GLY A 66 -9.05 2.70 -3.66
CA GLY A 66 -8.81 2.37 -5.06
C GLY A 66 -8.70 3.61 -5.92
N VAL A 67 -7.94 3.48 -7.01
CA VAL A 67 -7.78 4.52 -8.02
C VAL A 67 -7.91 3.88 -9.39
N ASP A 68 -8.65 4.53 -10.28
CA ASP A 68 -8.76 4.08 -11.66
C ASP A 68 -7.81 4.91 -12.52
N TYR A 69 -6.80 4.26 -13.08
CA TYR A 69 -5.79 4.92 -13.90
C TYR A 69 -6.14 4.98 -15.39
N PHE A 70 -7.37 4.58 -15.74
CA PHE A 70 -7.79 4.58 -17.15
C PHE A 70 -7.35 5.89 -17.84
N PRO A 71 -6.78 5.85 -19.05
CA PRO A 71 -6.60 4.68 -19.92
C PRO A 71 -5.27 3.94 -19.73
N GLU A 72 -4.50 4.25 -18.70
CA GLU A 72 -3.21 3.60 -18.45
C GLU A 72 -3.38 2.20 -17.88
N GLU A 73 -2.45 1.31 -18.25
CA GLU A 73 -2.41 -0.04 -17.72
C GLU A 73 -1.15 -0.24 -16.88
N PRO A 74 -1.18 -1.05 -15.82
CA PRO A 74 -2.35 -1.72 -15.26
C PRO A 74 -3.35 -0.70 -14.72
N ARG A 75 -4.64 -0.99 -14.91
CA ARG A 75 -5.67 0.03 -14.75
C ARG A 75 -6.01 0.38 -13.31
N PHE A 76 -6.18 -0.63 -12.46
CA PHE A 76 -6.64 -0.37 -11.09
C PHE A 76 -5.50 -0.24 -10.12
N GLY A 77 -5.52 0.82 -9.33
CA GLY A 77 -4.56 1.04 -8.27
C GLY A 77 -5.18 0.82 -6.91
N VAL A 78 -4.37 0.32 -5.97
CA VAL A 78 -4.75 0.26 -4.56
C VAL A 78 -3.69 1.04 -3.80
N HIS A 79 -4.12 2.03 -3.05
CA HIS A 79 -3.24 2.93 -2.30
C HIS A 79 -3.45 2.69 -0.81
N TYR A 80 -2.34 2.53 -0.09
CA TYR A 80 -2.31 2.35 1.35
C TYR A 80 -1.60 3.55 1.95
N GLU A 81 -2.28 4.30 2.82
CA GLU A 81 -1.69 5.47 3.45
C GLU A 81 -1.35 5.15 4.89
N LEU A 82 -0.07 5.26 5.25
CA LEU A 82 0.40 4.92 6.57
C LEU A 82 0.97 6.15 7.27
N LEU A 83 0.75 6.22 8.57
CA LEU A 83 1.21 7.33 9.40
C LEU A 83 2.10 6.84 10.53
N ASP A 84 3.11 7.65 10.82
CA ASP A 84 3.86 7.57 12.06
C ASP A 84 3.29 8.64 12.98
N MET A 85 2.54 8.21 13.98
CA MET A 85 1.84 9.14 14.86
C MET A 85 2.78 9.89 15.81
N HIS A 86 3.98 9.37 16.04
CA HIS A 86 4.96 10.02 16.91
C HIS A 86 5.71 11.12 16.18
N GLU A 87 6.14 10.82 14.96
CA GLU A 87 6.93 11.76 14.15
C GLU A 87 6.08 12.61 13.22
N VAL A 88 4.79 12.32 13.16
CA VAL A 88 3.84 12.99 12.27
C VAL A 88 4.28 12.91 10.80
N ASP A 89 4.83 11.78 10.44
CA ASP A 89 5.23 11.47 9.06
C ASP A 89 4.23 10.55 8.41
N ARG A 90 4.22 10.53 7.08
CA ARG A 90 3.37 9.61 6.34
C ARG A 90 4.08 9.10 5.11
N ILE A 91 3.64 7.93 4.66
CA ILE A 91 4.14 7.31 3.44
C ILE A 91 2.97 6.60 2.76
N SER A 92 2.97 6.62 1.44
CA SER A 92 1.97 5.92 0.63
C SER A 92 2.59 4.69 0.02
N VAL A 93 1.89 3.55 0.09
CA VAL A 93 2.27 2.35 -0.63
C VAL A 93 1.21 2.14 -1.71
N ARG A 94 1.66 1.98 -2.94
CA ARG A 94 0.76 1.88 -4.08
C ARG A 94 1.09 0.64 -4.89
N THR A 95 0.04 -0.06 -5.33
CA THR A 95 0.20 -1.17 -6.25
C THR A 95 -0.84 -1.04 -7.34
N ARG A 96 -0.58 -1.67 -8.49
CA ARG A 96 -1.51 -1.61 -9.63
C ARG A 96 -1.76 -3.02 -10.13
N VAL A 97 -3.01 -3.30 -10.48
CA VAL A 97 -3.42 -4.61 -10.95
C VAL A 97 -4.20 -4.46 -12.26
N PRO A 98 -4.08 -5.44 -13.18
CA PRO A 98 -4.83 -5.39 -14.43
C PRO A 98 -6.29 -5.76 -14.22
N VAL A 99 -7.15 -5.32 -15.15
CA VAL A 99 -8.59 -5.60 -15.09
C VAL A 99 -8.87 -7.08 -15.16
N ASP A 100 -8.08 -7.82 -15.94
CA ASP A 100 -8.32 -9.25 -16.18
C ASP A 100 -7.71 -10.16 -15.11
N ASP A 101 -6.97 -9.61 -14.15
CA ASP A 101 -6.39 -10.38 -13.04
C ASP A 101 -6.18 -9.45 -11.84
N PRO A 102 -7.26 -8.91 -11.26
CA PRO A 102 -7.15 -7.83 -10.28
C PRO A 102 -6.98 -8.35 -8.85
N HIS A 103 -5.89 -9.05 -8.57
CA HIS A 103 -5.65 -9.69 -7.28
C HIS A 103 -4.54 -9.01 -6.50
N VAL A 104 -4.80 -8.76 -5.21
CA VAL A 104 -3.84 -8.25 -4.25
C VAL A 104 -3.99 -9.07 -2.96
N PRO A 105 -2.89 -9.48 -2.31
CA PRO A 105 -3.04 -10.12 -1.00
C PRO A 105 -3.73 -9.19 0.00
N SER A 106 -4.67 -9.72 0.77
CA SER A 106 -5.33 -8.96 1.82
C SER A 106 -4.34 -8.63 2.93
N VAL A 107 -4.45 -7.43 3.50
CA VAL A 107 -3.68 -7.06 4.68
C VAL A 107 -4.53 -7.07 5.95
N THR A 108 -5.82 -7.42 5.83
CA THR A 108 -6.74 -7.45 6.97
C THR A 108 -6.25 -8.33 8.13
N PRO A 109 -5.67 -9.52 7.89
CA PRO A 109 -5.18 -10.32 9.01
C PRO A 109 -4.17 -9.60 9.91
N GLU A 110 -3.30 -8.79 9.33
CA GLU A 110 -2.29 -8.04 10.08
C GLU A 110 -2.74 -6.63 10.43
N TRP A 111 -3.70 -6.10 9.68
CA TRP A 111 -4.22 -4.74 9.82
C TRP A 111 -5.74 -4.80 9.81
N PRO A 112 -6.36 -5.19 10.94
CA PRO A 112 -7.83 -5.41 10.96
C PRO A 112 -8.65 -4.21 10.53
N THR A 113 -8.15 -3.00 10.71
CA THR A 113 -8.88 -1.80 10.30
C THR A 113 -9.01 -1.69 8.77
N ALA A 114 -8.28 -2.48 8.01
CA ALA A 114 -8.38 -2.50 6.55
C ALA A 114 -9.60 -3.25 6.04
N ASP A 115 -10.27 -4.05 6.89
CA ASP A 115 -11.35 -4.94 6.47
C ASP A 115 -12.41 -4.23 5.64
N HIS A 116 -13.02 -3.20 6.18
CA HIS A 116 -14.11 -2.50 5.51
C HIS A 116 -13.62 -1.82 4.22
N GLN A 117 -12.44 -1.23 4.27
CA GLN A 117 -11.91 -0.50 3.13
C GLN A 117 -11.54 -1.43 1.98
N GLU A 118 -10.99 -2.61 2.29
CA GLU A 118 -10.74 -3.61 1.23
C GLU A 118 -12.05 -4.05 0.58
N ARG A 119 -13.09 -4.23 1.38
CA ARG A 119 -14.40 -4.58 0.82
C ARG A 119 -14.96 -3.46 -0.05
N GLU A 120 -14.75 -2.20 0.32
CA GLU A 120 -15.18 -1.08 -0.51
C GLU A 120 -14.46 -1.08 -1.86
N VAL A 121 -13.15 -1.30 -1.87
CA VAL A 121 -12.40 -1.36 -3.12
C VAL A 121 -12.86 -2.53 -3.98
N PHE A 122 -13.08 -3.70 -3.36
CA PHE A 122 -13.64 -4.84 -4.07
C PHE A 122 -14.99 -4.49 -4.71
N ASP A 123 -15.87 -3.85 -3.95
CA ASP A 123 -17.21 -3.55 -4.41
C ASP A 123 -17.20 -2.52 -5.55
N MET A 124 -16.34 -1.53 -5.49
CA MET A 124 -16.30 -0.46 -6.50
C MET A 124 -15.54 -0.85 -7.76
N PHE A 125 -14.45 -1.61 -7.63
CA PHE A 125 -13.54 -1.86 -8.74
C PHE A 125 -13.40 -3.34 -9.10
N GLY A 126 -13.90 -4.23 -8.26
CA GLY A 126 -13.74 -5.66 -8.50
C GLY A 126 -12.35 -6.19 -8.13
N VAL A 127 -11.53 -5.42 -7.42
CA VAL A 127 -10.22 -5.89 -6.95
C VAL A 127 -10.44 -6.96 -5.89
N ILE A 128 -9.81 -8.13 -6.08
CA ILE A 128 -9.96 -9.27 -5.18
C ILE A 128 -8.80 -9.27 -4.20
N PHE A 129 -9.13 -9.23 -2.91
CA PHE A 129 -8.11 -9.26 -1.85
C PHE A 129 -7.98 -10.69 -1.34
N ASP A 130 -6.97 -11.39 -1.83
CA ASP A 130 -6.76 -12.80 -1.51
C ASP A 130 -6.49 -12.97 -0.01
N GLY A 131 -7.19 -13.90 0.61
CA GLY A 131 -7.05 -14.15 2.04
C GLY A 131 -7.91 -13.26 2.93
N HIS A 132 -8.72 -12.39 2.35
CA HIS A 132 -9.65 -11.58 3.13
C HIS A 132 -10.65 -12.49 3.84
N PRO A 133 -10.93 -12.27 5.13
CA PRO A 133 -11.81 -13.17 5.88
C PRO A 133 -13.26 -13.16 5.42
N ASP A 134 -13.72 -12.06 4.79
CA ASP A 134 -15.13 -11.97 4.40
C ASP A 134 -15.28 -10.95 3.25
N LEU A 135 -14.80 -11.33 2.06
CA LEU A 135 -14.85 -10.44 0.91
C LEU A 135 -16.19 -10.57 0.19
N ARG A 136 -17.09 -9.67 0.52
CA ARG A 136 -18.43 -9.64 -0.08
C ARG A 136 -18.84 -8.21 -0.32
N ARG A 137 -19.85 -8.03 -1.16
CA ARG A 137 -20.36 -6.70 -1.46
C ARG A 137 -21.01 -6.09 -0.23
N ILE A 138 -20.68 -4.83 0.03
CA ILE A 138 -21.26 -4.06 1.13
C ILE A 138 -22.14 -2.93 0.62
N LEU A 139 -21.98 -2.54 -0.65
CA LEU A 139 -22.85 -1.55 -1.28
C LEU A 139 -23.92 -2.33 -2.06
N MET A 140 -25.16 -2.02 -1.76
CA MET A 140 -26.27 -2.71 -2.44
C MET A 140 -26.41 -2.22 -3.86
N PRO A 141 -26.71 -3.14 -4.78
CA PRO A 141 -26.99 -2.75 -6.16
C PRO A 141 -28.26 -1.93 -6.26
#